data_9d23a46810158ede2a3854f06b697c48
#
_entry.id   9d23a46810158ede2a3854f06b697c48
#
_cell.length_a   1.000
_cell.length_b   1.000
_cell.length_c   1.000
_cell.angle_alpha   90.00
_cell.angle_beta   90.00
_cell.angle_gamma   90.00
#
_symmetry.space_group_name_H-M   'P 1'
#
loop_
_entity.id
_entity.type
_entity.pdbx_description
1 polymer ?
#
loop_
_entity_poly.entity_id
_entity_poly.type
_entity_poly.pdbx_seq_one_letter_code
_entity_poly.pdbx_strand_id
1 'polypeptide(L)'
;MLAGVPASTPGSAAPRIGLYRTPHWERIDAPSRDALLARLRRLERHGARVAEVPDLPALHPLYQDQRDIMNHQAARALLHEYRQHREQLSPALRAALEAGQACSPDALRAAWQRTRRARRAYAELWADYDLIVTPAALGAAPAGIASSGDSLLNRNWSLLGVPALSLPNGADPRGLPLAMQLAGSHGGDAALLGWARWIEAAA
;
A
#
# COMPACT_ATOMS: atom_id res chain seq x y z
N MET A 1 10.60 -19.52 -10.04
CA MET A 1 11.05 -18.60 -11.11
C MET A 1 9.91 -17.66 -11.42
N LEU A 2 10.00 -16.41 -10.99
CA LEU A 2 9.11 -15.36 -11.49
C LEU A 2 9.58 -15.09 -12.92
N ALA A 3 8.78 -15.51 -13.91
CA ALA A 3 9.01 -15.12 -15.28
C ALA A 3 9.03 -13.60 -15.33
N GLY A 4 10.13 -13.02 -15.84
CA GLY A 4 10.27 -11.58 -15.93
C GLY A 4 9.12 -11.00 -16.75
N VAL A 5 8.21 -10.29 -16.07
CA VAL A 5 7.17 -9.53 -16.75
C VAL A 5 7.91 -8.46 -17.57
N PRO A 6 7.84 -8.47 -18.91
CA PRO A 6 8.48 -7.44 -19.69
C PRO A 6 7.81 -6.11 -19.31
N ALA A 7 8.59 -5.18 -18.78
CA ALA A 7 8.09 -3.84 -18.55
C ALA A 7 7.72 -3.26 -19.91
N SER A 8 6.43 -2.99 -20.13
CA SER A 8 6.04 -2.16 -21.26
C SER A 8 6.70 -0.82 -21.08
N THR A 9 7.48 -0.39 -22.07
CA THR A 9 8.04 0.97 -22.04
C THR A 9 6.85 1.92 -22.09
N PRO A 10 6.67 2.80 -21.08
CA PRO A 10 5.69 3.87 -21.24
C PRO A 10 6.01 4.59 -22.56
N GLY A 11 5.00 4.96 -23.33
CA GLY A 11 5.22 5.85 -24.45
C GLY A 11 6.01 7.08 -24.01
N SER A 12 6.60 7.84 -24.93
CA SER A 12 7.45 9.02 -24.63
C SER A 12 6.76 10.15 -23.83
N ALA A 13 5.49 9.99 -23.50
CA ALA A 13 4.70 10.94 -22.70
C ALA A 13 5.00 10.80 -21.20
N ALA A 14 5.10 11.93 -20.52
CA ALA A 14 5.25 11.97 -19.08
C ALA A 14 3.94 11.52 -18.38
N PRO A 15 4.02 10.88 -17.18
CA PRO A 15 2.86 10.30 -16.50
C PRO A 15 1.89 11.34 -15.90
N ARG A 16 0.63 10.93 -15.80
CA ARG A 16 -0.38 11.55 -14.95
C ARG A 16 -0.34 10.86 -13.58
N ILE A 17 0.13 11.56 -12.58
CA ILE A 17 0.36 11.03 -11.24
C ILE A 17 -0.74 11.51 -10.30
N GLY A 18 -1.45 10.58 -9.67
CA GLY A 18 -2.39 10.88 -8.60
C GLY A 18 -1.71 10.83 -7.23
N LEU A 19 -1.62 11.95 -6.52
CA LEU A 19 -1.23 11.95 -5.11
C LEU A 19 -2.43 11.54 -4.25
N TYR A 20 -2.40 10.36 -3.67
CA TYR A 20 -3.42 9.91 -2.73
C TYR A 20 -3.02 10.25 -1.29
N ARG A 21 -3.67 11.30 -0.74
CA ARG A 21 -3.60 11.60 0.70
C ARG A 21 -4.57 10.68 1.42
N THR A 22 -4.03 9.59 1.96
CA THR A 22 -4.84 8.62 2.71
C THR A 22 -5.56 9.29 3.90
N PRO A 23 -6.63 8.70 4.46
CA PRO A 23 -7.26 9.21 5.70
C PRO A 23 -6.29 9.27 6.89
N HIS A 24 -5.11 8.68 6.74
CA HIS A 24 -4.07 8.63 7.77
C HIS A 24 -2.91 9.60 7.50
N TRP A 25 -3.10 10.57 6.60
CA TRP A 25 -2.05 11.51 6.18
C TRP A 25 -1.37 12.20 7.36
N GLU A 26 -2.14 12.61 8.38
CA GLU A 26 -1.60 13.29 9.56
C GLU A 26 -0.81 12.37 10.51
N ARG A 27 -0.92 11.05 10.35
CA ARG A 27 -0.10 10.06 11.08
C ARG A 27 1.27 9.84 10.46
N ILE A 28 1.46 10.29 9.21
CA ILE A 28 2.74 10.18 8.50
C ILE A 28 3.65 11.27 9.02
N ASP A 29 4.89 10.94 9.34
CA ASP A 29 5.85 11.92 9.84
C ASP A 29 6.16 13.01 8.79
N ALA A 30 6.57 14.19 9.27
CA ALA A 30 6.85 15.31 8.40
C ALA A 30 7.97 15.02 7.39
N PRO A 31 9.11 14.38 7.76
CA PRO A 31 10.15 14.04 6.79
C PRO A 31 9.65 13.22 5.60
N SER A 32 8.79 12.21 5.85
CA SER A 32 8.23 11.38 4.77
C SER A 32 7.26 12.15 3.86
N ARG A 33 6.41 12.99 4.44
CA ARG A 33 5.50 13.85 3.67
C ARG A 33 6.28 14.86 2.82
N ASP A 34 7.25 15.53 3.42
CA ASP A 34 8.06 16.58 2.76
C ASP A 34 8.91 16.00 1.63
N ALA A 35 9.54 14.84 1.86
CA ALA A 35 10.30 14.12 0.85
C ALA A 35 9.42 13.73 -0.34
N LEU A 36 8.20 13.20 -0.08
CA LEU A 36 7.26 12.85 -1.15
C LEU A 36 6.85 14.08 -1.96
N LEU A 37 6.42 15.15 -1.29
CA LEU A 37 5.99 16.37 -1.96
C LEU A 37 7.15 17.04 -2.75
N ALA A 38 8.36 17.01 -2.22
CA ALA A 38 9.54 17.51 -2.92
C ALA A 38 9.84 16.67 -4.18
N ARG A 39 9.69 15.34 -4.09
CA ARG A 39 9.86 14.45 -5.24
C ARG A 39 8.81 14.74 -6.31
N LEU A 40 7.55 14.87 -5.95
CA LEU A 40 6.48 15.17 -6.90
C LEU A 40 6.71 16.49 -7.63
N ARG A 41 7.12 17.58 -6.92
CA ARG A 41 7.51 18.85 -7.56
C ARG A 41 8.68 18.69 -8.53
N ARG A 42 9.63 17.78 -8.27
CA ARG A 42 10.71 17.48 -9.20
C ARG A 42 10.19 16.78 -10.44
N LEU A 43 9.31 15.79 -10.29
CA LEU A 43 8.71 15.08 -11.42
C LEU A 43 7.87 16.01 -12.31
N GLU A 44 7.18 17.01 -11.74
CA GLU A 44 6.47 18.03 -12.52
C GLU A 44 7.46 18.86 -13.39
N ARG A 45 8.62 19.21 -12.87
CA ARG A 45 9.67 19.90 -13.69
C ARG A 45 10.20 19.02 -14.83
N HIS A 46 10.06 17.69 -14.73
CA HIS A 46 10.38 16.74 -15.79
C HIS A 46 9.17 16.39 -16.67
N GLY A 47 8.08 17.13 -16.53
CA GLY A 47 6.90 17.04 -17.40
C GLY A 47 5.75 16.18 -16.88
N ALA A 48 5.87 15.53 -15.72
CA ALA A 48 4.73 14.82 -15.11
C ALA A 48 3.59 15.78 -14.79
N ARG A 49 2.35 15.28 -14.87
CA ARG A 49 1.18 15.99 -14.38
C ARG A 49 0.78 15.40 -13.04
N VAL A 50 0.94 16.17 -11.98
CA VAL A 50 0.57 15.74 -10.62
C VAL A 50 -0.75 16.39 -10.22
N ALA A 51 -1.70 15.57 -9.77
CA ALA A 51 -2.94 16.06 -9.20
C ALA A 51 -3.28 15.27 -7.93
N GLU A 52 -3.96 15.91 -6.99
CA GLU A 52 -4.43 15.23 -5.80
C GLU A 52 -5.63 14.36 -6.16
N VAL A 53 -5.59 13.10 -5.74
CA VAL A 53 -6.72 12.18 -5.89
C VAL A 53 -7.85 12.63 -4.96
N PRO A 54 -9.07 12.81 -5.45
CA PRO A 54 -10.22 13.08 -4.58
C PRO A 54 -10.35 12.03 -3.48
N ASP A 55 -10.92 12.41 -2.34
CA ASP A 55 -11.20 11.44 -1.29
C ASP A 55 -12.03 10.27 -1.81
N LEU A 56 -11.63 9.07 -1.41
CA LEU A 56 -12.28 7.82 -1.82
C LEU A 56 -12.88 7.11 -0.59
N PRO A 57 -14.07 7.50 -0.13
CA PRO A 57 -14.68 6.93 1.08
C PRO A 57 -14.82 5.41 1.03
N ALA A 58 -14.92 4.83 -0.17
CA ALA A 58 -14.98 3.37 -0.36
C ALA A 58 -13.69 2.65 0.09
N LEU A 59 -12.54 3.36 0.14
CA LEU A 59 -11.26 2.81 0.59
C LEU A 59 -11.08 2.88 2.11
N HIS A 60 -11.80 3.75 2.82
CA HIS A 60 -11.59 3.98 4.25
C HIS A 60 -11.82 2.72 5.09
N PRO A 61 -12.87 1.92 4.89
CA PRO A 61 -13.09 0.69 5.67
C PRO A 61 -12.04 -0.39 5.42
N LEU A 62 -11.34 -0.35 4.29
CA LEU A 62 -10.42 -1.41 3.89
C LEU A 62 -9.23 -1.57 4.84
N TYR A 63 -8.85 -0.51 5.56
CA TYR A 63 -7.77 -0.58 6.55
C TYR A 63 -8.09 -1.55 7.70
N GLN A 64 -9.36 -1.63 8.11
CA GLN A 64 -9.82 -2.60 9.10
C GLN A 64 -10.20 -3.93 8.44
N ASP A 65 -10.92 -3.88 7.33
CA ASP A 65 -11.35 -5.08 6.59
C ASP A 65 -10.17 -5.99 6.22
N GLN A 66 -9.03 -5.40 5.84
CA GLN A 66 -7.82 -6.16 5.53
C GLN A 66 -7.32 -6.94 6.76
N ARG A 67 -7.33 -6.31 7.93
CA ARG A 67 -6.92 -6.98 9.18
C ARG A 67 -7.87 -8.12 9.54
N ASP A 68 -9.18 -7.88 9.46
CA ASP A 68 -10.19 -8.87 9.82
C ASP A 68 -10.13 -10.07 8.89
N ILE A 69 -10.03 -9.84 7.58
CA ILE A 69 -9.87 -10.90 6.57
C ILE A 69 -8.57 -11.66 6.78
N MET A 70 -7.45 -10.94 6.97
CA MET A 70 -6.13 -11.55 7.19
C MET A 70 -6.11 -12.40 8.47
N ASN A 71 -6.62 -11.86 9.57
CA ASN A 71 -6.69 -12.59 10.85
C ASN A 71 -7.58 -13.83 10.74
N HIS A 72 -8.74 -13.72 10.06
CA HIS A 72 -9.61 -14.87 9.82
C HIS A 72 -8.93 -15.95 8.99
N GLN A 73 -8.24 -15.57 7.92
CA GLN A 73 -7.48 -16.51 7.09
C GLN A 73 -6.33 -17.15 7.86
N ALA A 74 -5.58 -16.36 8.63
CA ALA A 74 -4.48 -16.85 9.47
C ALA A 74 -4.99 -17.82 10.54
N ALA A 75 -6.12 -17.53 11.19
CA ALA A 75 -6.73 -18.41 12.19
C ALA A 75 -7.10 -19.78 11.62
N ARG A 76 -7.49 -19.84 10.35
CA ARG A 76 -7.76 -21.11 9.66
C ARG A 76 -6.49 -21.83 9.23
N ALA A 77 -5.54 -21.10 8.66
CA ALA A 77 -4.29 -21.66 8.16
C ALA A 77 -3.41 -22.22 9.29
N LEU A 78 -3.36 -21.53 10.43
CA LEU A 78 -2.54 -21.88 11.59
C LEU A 78 -3.36 -22.56 12.72
N LEU A 79 -4.48 -23.19 12.37
CA LEU A 79 -5.34 -23.82 13.38
C LEU A 79 -4.64 -24.99 14.12
N HIS A 80 -3.79 -25.73 13.42
CA HIS A 80 -3.00 -26.84 13.99
C HIS A 80 -2.00 -26.28 15.01
N GLU A 81 -1.20 -25.29 14.62
CA GLU A 81 -0.18 -24.65 15.46
C GLU A 81 -0.83 -24.00 16.69
N TYR A 82 -1.98 -23.35 16.51
CA TYR A 82 -2.72 -22.76 17.61
C TYR A 82 -3.20 -23.81 18.61
N ARG A 83 -3.66 -24.98 18.16
CA ARG A 83 -4.17 -26.04 19.04
C ARG A 83 -3.07 -26.84 19.75
N GLN A 84 -1.97 -27.12 19.05
CA GLN A 84 -0.92 -28.02 19.56
C GLN A 84 0.26 -27.27 20.18
N HIS A 85 0.50 -26.00 19.77
CA HIS A 85 1.70 -25.26 20.11
C HIS A 85 1.42 -23.83 20.58
N ARG A 86 0.21 -23.61 21.14
CA ARG A 86 -0.26 -22.27 21.52
C ARG A 86 0.75 -21.48 22.37
N GLU A 87 1.44 -22.16 23.30
CA GLU A 87 2.40 -21.52 24.19
C GLU A 87 3.70 -21.10 23.49
N GLN A 88 3.99 -21.66 22.33
CA GLN A 88 5.17 -21.31 21.52
C GLN A 88 4.87 -20.13 20.57
N LEU A 89 3.61 -19.76 20.37
CA LEU A 89 3.22 -18.62 19.55
C LEU A 89 3.47 -17.30 20.30
N SER A 90 3.95 -16.30 19.58
CA SER A 90 4.09 -14.95 20.16
C SER A 90 2.73 -14.40 20.64
N PRO A 91 2.70 -13.55 21.68
CA PRO A 91 1.45 -12.95 22.15
C PRO A 91 0.68 -12.21 21.04
N ALA A 92 1.39 -11.51 20.15
CA ALA A 92 0.80 -10.78 19.03
C ALA A 92 0.12 -11.73 18.02
N LEU A 93 0.77 -12.85 17.68
CA LEU A 93 0.18 -13.84 16.78
C LEU A 93 -1.03 -14.51 17.41
N ARG A 94 -0.96 -14.90 18.68
CA ARG A 94 -2.12 -15.45 19.41
C ARG A 94 -3.32 -14.51 19.37
N ALA A 95 -3.13 -13.24 19.70
CA ALA A 95 -4.18 -12.24 19.67
C ALA A 95 -4.80 -12.09 18.26
N ALA A 96 -3.97 -12.11 17.21
CA ALA A 96 -4.45 -12.05 15.82
C ALA A 96 -5.29 -13.28 15.44
N LEU A 97 -4.86 -14.49 15.84
CA LEU A 97 -5.60 -15.73 15.58
C LEU A 97 -6.93 -15.77 16.35
N GLU A 98 -6.94 -15.33 17.62
CA GLU A 98 -8.15 -15.24 18.45
C GLU A 98 -9.15 -14.23 17.86
N ALA A 99 -8.68 -13.07 17.44
CA ALA A 99 -9.51 -12.09 16.72
C ALA A 99 -10.08 -12.67 15.42
N GLY A 100 -9.28 -13.44 14.68
CA GLY A 100 -9.71 -14.11 13.46
C GLY A 100 -10.76 -15.20 13.69
N GLN A 101 -10.67 -15.96 14.79
CA GLN A 101 -11.67 -16.95 15.19
C GLN A 101 -12.99 -16.29 15.61
N ALA A 102 -12.93 -15.12 16.25
CA ALA A 102 -14.09 -14.34 16.67
C ALA A 102 -14.81 -13.64 15.50
N CYS A 103 -14.18 -13.55 14.32
CA CYS A 103 -14.78 -12.89 13.16
C CYS A 103 -15.98 -13.70 12.64
N SER A 104 -17.19 -13.11 12.72
CA SER A 104 -18.40 -13.78 12.26
C SER A 104 -18.44 -13.92 10.74
N PRO A 105 -19.15 -14.94 10.19
CA PRO A 105 -19.34 -15.08 8.74
C PRO A 105 -20.00 -13.85 8.10
N ASP A 106 -20.89 -13.17 8.82
CA ASP A 106 -21.57 -11.97 8.34
C ASP A 106 -20.60 -10.78 8.25
N ALA A 107 -19.78 -10.58 9.27
CA ALA A 107 -18.73 -9.55 9.24
C ALA A 107 -17.75 -9.77 8.09
N LEU A 108 -17.33 -11.02 7.88
CA LEU A 108 -16.44 -11.40 6.78
C LEU A 108 -17.10 -11.15 5.40
N ARG A 109 -18.37 -11.52 5.23
CA ARG A 109 -19.12 -11.23 3.99
C ARG A 109 -19.22 -9.74 3.73
N ALA A 110 -19.52 -8.95 4.76
CA ALA A 110 -19.60 -7.49 4.67
C ALA A 110 -18.26 -6.87 4.26
N ALA A 111 -17.13 -7.32 4.83
CA ALA A 111 -15.79 -6.88 4.46
C ALA A 111 -15.49 -7.17 2.99
N TRP A 112 -15.79 -8.37 2.49
CA TRP A 112 -15.63 -8.70 1.06
C TRP A 112 -16.55 -7.90 0.14
N GLN A 113 -17.77 -7.55 0.58
CA GLN A 113 -18.67 -6.69 -0.19
C GLN A 113 -18.10 -5.26 -0.30
N ARG A 114 -17.58 -4.70 0.82
CA ARG A 114 -16.89 -3.39 0.80
C ARG A 114 -15.66 -3.42 -0.11
N THR A 115 -14.86 -4.48 -0.03
CA THR A 115 -13.71 -4.67 -0.93
C THR A 115 -14.11 -4.64 -2.40
N ARG A 116 -15.20 -5.31 -2.78
CA ARG A 116 -15.68 -5.28 -4.18
C ARG A 116 -16.14 -3.89 -4.62
N ARG A 117 -16.81 -3.12 -3.73
CA ARG A 117 -17.19 -1.73 -4.02
C ARG A 117 -15.95 -0.84 -4.18
N ALA A 118 -14.98 -1.01 -3.28
CA ALA A 118 -13.73 -0.25 -3.32
C ALA A 118 -12.92 -0.52 -4.60
N ARG A 119 -12.86 -1.77 -5.07
CA ARG A 119 -12.22 -2.12 -6.34
C ARG A 119 -12.84 -1.41 -7.53
N ARG A 120 -14.17 -1.23 -7.55
CA ARG A 120 -14.87 -0.48 -8.61
C ARG A 120 -14.51 1.01 -8.55
N ALA A 121 -14.62 1.63 -7.38
CA ALA A 121 -14.25 3.04 -7.20
C ALA A 121 -12.77 3.30 -7.55
N TYR A 122 -11.87 2.38 -7.16
CA TYR A 122 -10.46 2.48 -7.51
C TYR A 122 -10.22 2.33 -9.02
N ALA A 123 -11.01 1.51 -9.71
CA ALA A 123 -10.89 1.33 -11.17
C ALA A 123 -11.25 2.59 -11.95
N GLU A 124 -12.08 3.48 -11.40
CA GLU A 124 -12.47 4.74 -12.04
C GLU A 124 -11.30 5.74 -12.13
N LEU A 125 -10.28 5.62 -11.26
CA LEU A 125 -9.12 6.51 -11.26
C LEU A 125 -8.29 6.43 -12.55
N TRP A 126 -8.34 5.32 -13.27
CA TRP A 126 -7.49 5.10 -14.45
C TRP A 126 -7.93 5.87 -15.69
N ALA A 127 -9.06 6.55 -15.63
CA ALA A 127 -9.42 7.55 -16.64
C ALA A 127 -8.52 8.79 -16.56
N ASP A 128 -8.12 9.17 -15.34
CA ASP A 128 -7.41 10.42 -15.06
C ASP A 128 -5.93 10.23 -14.74
N TYR A 129 -5.53 9.07 -14.20
CA TYR A 129 -4.19 8.79 -13.71
C TYR A 129 -3.57 7.56 -14.37
N ASP A 130 -2.24 7.58 -14.49
CA ASP A 130 -1.43 6.45 -14.99
C ASP A 130 -0.83 5.65 -13.81
N LEU A 131 -0.66 6.31 -12.65
CA LEU A 131 -0.25 5.69 -11.39
C LEU A 131 -0.72 6.56 -10.20
N ILE A 132 -0.86 5.90 -9.06
CA ILE A 132 -1.15 6.55 -7.78
C ILE A 132 0.11 6.51 -6.91
N VAL A 133 0.34 7.61 -6.19
CA VAL A 133 1.52 7.76 -5.32
C VAL A 133 1.08 8.11 -3.90
N THR A 134 1.74 7.49 -2.92
CA THR A 134 1.56 7.75 -1.49
C THR A 134 2.88 7.50 -0.75
N PRO A 135 3.10 7.94 0.49
CA PRO A 135 4.22 7.46 1.31
C PRO A 135 4.14 5.95 1.49
N ALA A 136 5.29 5.26 1.49
CA ALA A 136 5.34 3.81 1.64
C ALA A 136 5.08 3.34 3.08
N ALA A 137 5.40 4.18 4.07
CA ALA A 137 5.23 3.91 5.49
C ALA A 137 4.89 5.20 6.25
N LEU A 138 4.55 5.09 7.53
CA LEU A 138 4.25 6.24 8.39
C LEU A 138 5.49 7.09 8.71
N GLY A 139 6.67 6.57 8.45
CA GLY A 139 7.96 7.19 8.67
C GLY A 139 9.09 6.23 8.39
N ALA A 140 10.30 6.59 8.79
CA ALA A 140 11.45 5.70 8.74
C ALA A 140 11.30 4.51 9.70
N ALA A 141 12.18 3.51 9.56
CA ALA A 141 12.16 2.32 10.40
C ALA A 141 12.25 2.69 11.89
N PRO A 142 11.43 2.05 12.76
CA PRO A 142 11.54 2.25 14.21
C PRO A 142 12.87 1.74 14.74
N ALA A 143 13.31 2.30 15.85
CA ALA A 143 14.53 1.87 16.53
C ALA A 143 14.38 0.46 17.13
N GLY A 144 15.44 -0.35 17.07
CA GLY A 144 15.49 -1.69 17.65
C GLY A 144 14.82 -2.77 16.78
N ILE A 145 14.65 -3.94 17.38
CA ILE A 145 14.14 -5.15 16.69
C ILE A 145 12.73 -5.56 17.14
N ALA A 146 12.14 -4.84 18.07
CA ALA A 146 10.84 -5.20 18.66
C ALA A 146 9.66 -4.98 17.68
N SER A 147 9.83 -4.13 16.66
CA SER A 147 8.79 -3.83 15.67
C SER A 147 9.41 -3.49 14.32
N SER A 148 8.82 -3.98 13.25
CA SER A 148 9.15 -3.57 11.87
C SER A 148 8.37 -2.35 11.39
N GLY A 149 7.57 -1.73 12.25
CA GLY A 149 6.67 -0.63 11.91
C GLY A 149 5.23 -1.05 11.64
N ASP A 150 4.39 -0.09 11.24
CA ASP A 150 2.97 -0.33 10.93
C ASP A 150 2.78 -0.47 9.41
N SER A 151 2.18 -1.57 8.99
CA SER A 151 1.84 -1.86 7.59
C SER A 151 0.61 -1.08 7.08
N LEU A 152 0.13 -0.11 7.85
CA LEU A 152 -1.14 0.60 7.61
C LEU A 152 -1.31 1.04 6.15
N LEU A 153 -0.32 1.74 5.60
CA LEU A 153 -0.41 2.32 4.25
C LEU A 153 -0.39 1.27 3.11
N ASN A 154 -0.03 0.00 3.43
CA ASN A 154 0.02 -1.09 2.45
C ASN A 154 -1.27 -1.94 2.41
N ARG A 155 -2.14 -1.80 3.42
CA ARG A 155 -3.30 -2.68 3.60
C ARG A 155 -4.30 -2.60 2.46
N ASN A 156 -4.58 -1.38 1.99
CA ASN A 156 -5.54 -1.17 0.91
C ASN A 156 -5.08 -1.82 -0.39
N TRP A 157 -3.82 -1.67 -0.75
CA TRP A 157 -3.26 -2.22 -2.00
C TRP A 157 -3.32 -3.74 -2.00
N SER A 158 -2.95 -4.37 -0.89
CA SER A 158 -3.04 -5.82 -0.71
C SER A 158 -4.48 -6.32 -0.87
N LEU A 159 -5.45 -5.64 -0.26
CA LEU A 159 -6.85 -6.05 -0.31
C LEU A 159 -7.50 -5.75 -1.67
N LEU A 160 -7.13 -4.65 -2.32
CA LEU A 160 -7.55 -4.35 -3.68
C LEU A 160 -7.00 -5.36 -4.70
N GLY A 161 -5.86 -5.99 -4.40
CA GLY A 161 -5.18 -6.93 -5.30
C GLY A 161 -4.54 -6.21 -6.48
N VAL A 162 -3.99 -5.01 -6.25
CA VAL A 162 -3.34 -4.20 -7.28
C VAL A 162 -1.82 -4.24 -7.10
N PRO A 163 -1.04 -4.06 -8.17
CA PRO A 163 0.40 -3.97 -8.06
C PRO A 163 0.79 -2.73 -7.27
N ALA A 164 1.74 -2.90 -6.34
CA ALA A 164 2.32 -1.81 -5.57
C ALA A 164 3.84 -1.99 -5.50
N LEU A 165 4.57 -0.90 -5.62
CA LEU A 165 6.02 -0.85 -5.68
C LEU A 165 6.54 0.26 -4.78
N SER A 166 7.60 0.00 -4.04
CA SER A 166 8.29 1.02 -3.23
C SER A 166 9.54 1.51 -3.94
N LEU A 167 9.73 2.82 -4.02
CA LEU A 167 10.94 3.45 -4.53
C LEU A 167 11.63 4.26 -3.42
N PRO A 168 12.98 4.27 -3.38
CA PRO A 168 13.72 5.15 -2.49
C PRO A 168 13.35 6.62 -2.70
N ASN A 169 13.18 7.37 -1.61
CA ASN A 169 12.76 8.76 -1.65
C ASN A 169 13.49 9.62 -0.61
N GLY A 170 14.82 9.49 -0.55
CA GLY A 170 15.66 10.23 0.39
C GLY A 170 15.82 9.53 1.74
N ALA A 171 16.17 10.30 2.74
CA ALA A 171 16.40 9.83 4.11
C ALA A 171 15.82 10.82 5.13
N ASP A 172 15.51 10.32 6.33
CA ASP A 172 15.13 11.13 7.47
C ASP A 172 16.36 11.90 8.05
N PRO A 173 16.17 12.81 9.01
CA PRO A 173 17.29 13.54 9.63
C PRO A 173 18.33 12.65 10.33
N ARG A 174 18.00 11.38 10.62
CA ARG A 174 18.92 10.40 11.21
C ARG A 174 19.67 9.58 10.15
N GLY A 175 19.41 9.82 8.86
CA GLY A 175 19.98 9.07 7.75
C GLY A 175 19.28 7.76 7.41
N LEU A 176 18.11 7.46 8.03
CA LEU A 176 17.33 6.27 7.72
C LEU A 176 16.52 6.46 6.42
N PRO A 177 16.46 5.46 5.54
CA PRO A 177 15.84 5.59 4.23
C PRO A 177 14.33 5.85 4.36
N LEU A 178 13.84 6.76 3.53
CA LEU A 178 12.43 7.01 3.27
C LEU A 178 12.05 6.47 1.90
N ALA A 179 10.77 6.17 1.71
CA ALA A 179 10.28 5.64 0.44
C ALA A 179 8.94 6.25 0.05
N MET A 180 8.73 6.35 -1.26
CA MET A 180 7.43 6.56 -1.88
C MET A 180 6.87 5.23 -2.36
N GLN A 181 5.56 5.07 -2.32
CA GLN A 181 4.86 3.91 -2.85
C GLN A 181 4.12 4.29 -4.12
N LEU A 182 4.27 3.48 -5.15
CA LEU A 182 3.52 3.55 -6.39
C LEU A 182 2.47 2.44 -6.38
N ALA A 183 1.26 2.74 -6.78
CA ALA A 183 0.21 1.74 -6.98
C ALA A 183 -0.36 1.86 -8.39
N GLY A 184 -0.63 0.71 -9.03
CA GLY A 184 -1.10 0.61 -10.40
C GLY A 184 -2.54 0.09 -10.51
N SER A 185 -3.04 -0.03 -11.74
CA SER A 185 -4.30 -0.69 -12.04
C SER A 185 -4.21 -2.20 -11.77
N HIS A 186 -5.33 -2.86 -11.58
CA HIS A 186 -5.36 -4.32 -11.45
C HIS A 186 -4.79 -4.98 -12.71
N GLY A 187 -3.79 -5.85 -12.53
CA GLY A 187 -3.05 -6.48 -13.63
C GLY A 187 -2.10 -5.55 -14.40
N GLY A 188 -1.89 -4.32 -13.92
CA GLY A 188 -1.04 -3.31 -14.55
C GLY A 188 0.44 -3.36 -14.15
N ASP A 189 0.97 -4.52 -13.76
CA ASP A 189 2.33 -4.68 -13.24
C ASP A 189 3.39 -4.14 -14.21
N ALA A 190 3.30 -4.50 -15.49
CA ALA A 190 4.26 -4.06 -16.50
C ALA A 190 4.24 -2.53 -16.70
N ALA A 191 3.06 -1.91 -16.69
CA ALA A 191 2.91 -0.47 -16.80
C ALA A 191 3.49 0.22 -15.56
N LEU A 192 3.19 -0.28 -14.35
CA LEU A 192 3.71 0.27 -13.10
C LEU A 192 5.25 0.22 -13.07
N LEU A 193 5.86 -0.90 -13.48
CA LEU A 193 7.32 -1.03 -13.59
C LEU A 193 7.91 -0.05 -14.60
N GLY A 194 7.21 0.19 -15.71
CA GLY A 194 7.60 1.20 -16.70
C GLY A 194 7.60 2.61 -16.10
N TRP A 195 6.56 2.99 -15.39
CA TRP A 195 6.47 4.28 -14.69
C TRP A 195 7.49 4.42 -13.57
N ALA A 196 7.78 3.35 -12.83
CA ALA A 196 8.82 3.34 -11.81
C ALA A 196 10.19 3.69 -12.41
N ARG A 197 10.56 3.08 -13.55
CA ARG A 197 11.80 3.41 -14.27
C ARG A 197 11.83 4.86 -14.73
N TRP A 198 10.71 5.39 -15.25
CA TRP A 198 10.62 6.80 -15.64
C TRP A 198 10.88 7.72 -14.46
N ILE A 199 10.26 7.41 -13.30
CA ILE A 199 10.43 8.17 -12.05
C ILE A 199 11.87 8.10 -11.55
N GLU A 200 12.53 6.95 -11.62
CA GLU A 200 13.94 6.80 -11.24
C GLU A 200 14.87 7.61 -12.16
N ALA A 201 14.61 7.60 -13.46
CA ALA A 201 15.41 8.37 -14.42
C ALA A 201 15.24 9.88 -14.29
N ALA A 202 14.10 10.37 -13.79
CA ALA A 202 13.79 11.78 -13.52
C ALA A 202 14.24 12.23 -12.10
N ALA A 203 15.04 11.43 -11.41
CA ALA A 203 15.43 11.63 -10.02
C ALA A 203 16.63 12.54 -9.85
#